data_da82ad930c86f41cd54258bffcf66613
#
_entry.id   da82ad930c86f41cd54258bffcf66613
#
_cell.length_a   1.000
_cell.length_b   1.000
_cell.length_c   1.000
_cell.angle_alpha   90.00
_cell.angle_beta   90.00
_cell.angle_gamma   90.00
#
_symmetry.space_group_name_H-M   'P 1'
#
loop_
_entity.id
_entity.type
_entity.pdbx_description
1 polymer ?
#
loop_
_entity_poly.entity_id
_entity_poly.type
_entity_poly.pdbx_seq_one_letter_code
_entity_poly.pdbx_strand_id
1 'polypeptide(L)'
;MVERVIPDSMKAFYNDFHFAPAVIDGDHVRCSGVIGIEADGKCSDDPNVQITTAFETLGEVLSAAGVSFADITEMTTFHVGLQEHLAVFMSVKDHYIKEPYPAWTAIGITELAFAGGLVEI
;
A
#
# COMPACT_ATOMS: atom_id res chain seq x y z
N MET A 1 -18.92 -13.98 7.69
CA MET A 1 -19.27 -12.58 7.54
C MET A 1 -18.01 -11.75 7.30
N VAL A 2 -18.10 -10.78 6.43
CA VAL A 2 -16.94 -9.94 6.09
C VAL A 2 -17.03 -8.64 6.89
N GLU A 3 -15.94 -8.29 7.57
CA GLU A 3 -15.82 -7.05 8.33
C GLU A 3 -14.99 -6.03 7.56
N ARG A 4 -15.47 -4.80 7.45
CA ARG A 4 -14.72 -3.70 6.82
C ARG A 4 -13.82 -3.06 7.85
N VAL A 5 -12.59 -2.77 7.43
CA VAL A 5 -11.59 -2.08 8.24
C VAL A 5 -11.36 -0.72 7.60
N ILE A 6 -11.75 0.33 8.34
CA ILE A 6 -11.70 1.70 7.83
C ILE A 6 -11.03 2.57 8.91
N PRO A 7 -9.71 2.78 8.81
CA PRO A 7 -9.04 3.71 9.72
C PRO A 7 -9.67 5.10 9.65
N ASP A 8 -9.71 5.81 10.76
CA ASP A 8 -10.32 7.15 10.81
C ASP A 8 -9.72 8.11 9.79
N SER A 9 -8.42 8.04 9.56
CA SER A 9 -7.72 8.87 8.57
C SER A 9 -8.10 8.54 7.12
N MET A 10 -8.82 7.43 6.88
CA MET A 10 -9.12 6.91 5.55
C MET A 10 -10.61 6.84 5.25
N LYS A 11 -11.44 7.50 6.06
CA LYS A 11 -12.90 7.50 5.85
C LYS A 11 -13.30 8.08 4.51
N ALA A 12 -12.54 9.02 3.98
CA ALA A 12 -12.82 9.61 2.67
C ALA A 12 -12.74 8.57 1.53
N PHE A 13 -11.85 7.59 1.62
CA PHE A 13 -11.78 6.53 0.62
C PHE A 13 -13.07 5.72 0.56
N TYR A 14 -13.62 5.41 1.71
CA TYR A 14 -14.89 4.67 1.78
C TYR A 14 -16.08 5.54 1.35
N ASN A 15 -16.17 6.74 1.89
CA ASN A 15 -17.33 7.61 1.67
C ASN A 15 -17.38 8.23 0.28
N ASP A 16 -16.23 8.62 -0.26
CA ASP A 16 -16.15 9.38 -1.52
C ASP A 16 -15.73 8.52 -2.70
N PHE A 17 -14.84 7.53 -2.48
CA PHE A 17 -14.32 6.67 -3.54
C PHE A 17 -14.90 5.25 -3.50
N HIS A 18 -15.67 4.92 -2.48
CA HIS A 18 -16.48 3.70 -2.39
C HIS A 18 -15.67 2.42 -2.36
N PHE A 19 -14.57 2.40 -1.59
CA PHE A 19 -13.85 1.17 -1.28
C PHE A 19 -13.39 1.16 0.17
N ALA A 20 -13.34 -0.03 0.77
CA ALA A 20 -12.78 -0.21 2.11
C ALA A 20 -11.27 -0.38 2.01
N PRO A 21 -10.47 0.29 2.86
CA PRO A 21 -9.02 0.07 2.91
C PRO A 21 -8.63 -1.39 3.13
N ALA A 22 -9.40 -2.13 3.91
CA ALA A 22 -9.25 -3.58 4.05
C ALA A 22 -10.57 -4.22 4.45
N VAL A 23 -10.63 -5.54 4.26
CA VAL A 23 -11.72 -6.37 4.77
C VAL A 23 -11.12 -7.58 5.48
N ILE A 24 -11.78 -8.02 6.55
CA ILE A 24 -11.45 -9.27 7.22
C ILE A 24 -12.41 -10.31 6.71
N ASP A 25 -11.88 -11.34 6.08
CA ASP A 25 -12.63 -12.43 5.45
C ASP A 25 -12.12 -13.76 6.01
N GLY A 26 -12.77 -14.27 7.05
CA GLY A 26 -12.32 -15.46 7.75
C GLY A 26 -10.94 -15.24 8.37
N ASP A 27 -9.97 -16.05 7.96
CA ASP A 27 -8.60 -15.98 8.46
C ASP A 27 -7.71 -15.00 7.68
N HIS A 28 -8.28 -14.30 6.72
CA HIS A 28 -7.52 -13.43 5.83
C HIS A 28 -7.91 -11.96 6.01
N VAL A 29 -6.91 -11.10 5.97
CA VAL A 29 -7.09 -9.66 5.79
C VAL A 29 -6.75 -9.36 4.33
N ARG A 30 -7.71 -8.81 3.60
CA ARG A 30 -7.53 -8.42 2.20
C ARG A 30 -7.49 -6.91 2.13
N CYS A 31 -6.37 -6.37 1.64
CA CYS A 31 -6.18 -4.93 1.56
C CYS A 31 -6.45 -4.43 0.15
N SER A 32 -7.11 -3.29 0.04
CA SER A 32 -7.10 -2.50 -1.19
C SER A 32 -5.71 -1.97 -1.44
N GLY A 33 -5.40 -1.62 -2.68
CA GLY A 33 -4.12 -1.04 -3.03
C GLY A 33 -3.88 0.29 -2.31
N VAL A 34 -2.62 0.55 -1.93
CA VAL A 34 -2.20 1.78 -1.25
C VAL A 34 -1.23 2.54 -2.13
N ILE A 35 -1.49 3.82 -2.32
CA ILE A 35 -0.61 4.76 -3.00
C ILE A 35 -0.08 5.74 -1.96
N GLY A 36 1.16 6.21 -2.12
CA GLY A 36 1.77 7.15 -1.19
C GLY A 36 1.24 8.57 -1.34
N ILE A 37 0.03 8.79 -0.82
CA ILE A 37 -0.64 10.10 -0.84
C ILE A 37 -0.41 10.75 0.52
N GLU A 38 0.16 11.95 0.52
CA GLU A 38 0.43 12.70 1.75
C GLU A 38 -0.83 13.40 2.26
N ALA A 39 -0.73 13.98 3.47
CA ALA A 39 -1.85 14.66 4.13
C ALA A 39 -2.43 15.82 3.29
N ASP A 40 -1.62 16.44 2.43
CA ASP A 40 -2.08 17.49 1.53
C ASP A 40 -2.83 16.97 0.30
N GLY A 41 -3.00 15.65 0.19
CA GLY A 41 -3.70 15.02 -0.92
C GLY A 41 -2.85 14.82 -2.17
N LYS A 42 -1.54 14.95 -2.07
CA LYS A 42 -0.62 14.84 -3.21
C LYS A 42 0.41 13.75 -2.99
N CYS A 43 0.96 13.23 -4.10
CA CYS A 43 2.12 12.37 -4.07
C CYS A 43 3.39 13.21 -4.14
N SER A 44 4.40 12.85 -3.34
CA SER A 44 5.71 13.50 -3.42
C SER A 44 6.38 13.21 -4.77
N ASP A 45 7.10 14.17 -5.29
CA ASP A 45 7.94 13.99 -6.49
C ASP A 45 9.19 13.14 -6.18
N ASP A 46 9.55 13.01 -4.91
CA ASP A 46 10.68 12.19 -4.48
C ASP A 46 10.21 10.73 -4.35
N PRO A 47 10.73 9.80 -5.18
CA PRO A 47 10.31 8.40 -5.12
C PRO A 47 10.50 7.76 -3.74
N ASN A 48 11.60 8.08 -3.06
CA ASN A 48 11.85 7.54 -1.73
C ASN A 48 10.77 7.96 -0.74
N VAL A 49 10.42 9.25 -0.74
CA VAL A 49 9.37 9.79 0.13
C VAL A 49 8.02 9.18 -0.22
N GLN A 50 7.67 9.12 -1.50
CA GLN A 50 6.39 8.58 -1.93
C GLN A 50 6.22 7.11 -1.55
N ILE A 51 7.24 6.30 -1.77
CA ILE A 51 7.20 4.87 -1.44
C ILE A 51 7.13 4.67 0.08
N THR A 52 7.89 5.47 0.83
CA THR A 52 7.83 5.43 2.30
C THR A 52 6.41 5.75 2.79
N THR A 53 5.78 6.78 2.23
CA THR A 53 4.40 7.14 2.58
C THR A 53 3.44 5.99 2.28
N ALA A 54 3.62 5.28 1.16
CA ALA A 54 2.79 4.12 0.82
C ALA A 54 2.92 3.01 1.88
N PHE A 55 4.14 2.67 2.29
CA PHE A 55 4.34 1.65 3.34
C PHE A 55 3.80 2.11 4.69
N GLU A 56 3.97 3.37 5.05
CA GLU A 56 3.40 3.89 6.30
C GLU A 56 1.88 3.83 6.29
N THR A 57 1.26 4.17 5.17
CA THR A 57 -0.19 4.06 5.00
C THR A 57 -0.64 2.60 5.10
N LEU A 58 0.08 1.68 4.46
CA LEU A 58 -0.20 0.25 4.59
C LEU A 58 -0.10 -0.20 6.04
N GLY A 59 0.90 0.28 6.77
CA GLY A 59 1.06 -0.02 8.19
C GLY A 59 -0.15 0.41 9.03
N GLU A 60 -0.73 1.57 8.73
CA GLU A 60 -1.95 2.02 9.41
C GLU A 60 -3.13 1.08 9.14
N VAL A 61 -3.28 0.64 7.90
CA VAL A 61 -4.35 -0.30 7.52
C VAL A 61 -4.18 -1.63 8.24
N LEU A 62 -2.97 -2.18 8.22
CA LEU A 62 -2.66 -3.44 8.89
C LEU A 62 -2.92 -3.35 10.40
N SER A 63 -2.45 -2.28 11.02
CA SER A 63 -2.67 -2.03 12.45
C SER A 63 -4.15 -1.95 12.81
N ALA A 64 -4.94 -1.26 11.99
CA ALA A 64 -6.38 -1.16 12.20
C ALA A 64 -7.07 -2.52 12.05
N ALA A 65 -6.51 -3.43 11.25
CA ALA A 65 -7.00 -4.80 11.10
C ALA A 65 -6.47 -5.75 12.18
N GLY A 66 -5.60 -5.28 13.08
CA GLY A 66 -5.04 -6.09 14.16
C GLY A 66 -3.88 -6.97 13.74
N VAL A 67 -3.22 -6.66 12.61
CA VAL A 67 -2.08 -7.40 12.08
C VAL A 67 -0.91 -6.47 11.81
N SER A 68 0.21 -7.03 11.36
CA SER A 68 1.42 -6.26 11.07
C SER A 68 2.06 -6.71 9.76
N PHE A 69 3.14 -6.05 9.37
CA PHE A 69 3.92 -6.43 8.18
C PHE A 69 4.39 -7.89 8.23
N ALA A 70 4.66 -8.41 9.42
CA ALA A 70 5.09 -9.80 9.58
C ALA A 70 4.01 -10.82 9.18
N ASP A 71 2.77 -10.41 9.13
CA ASP A 71 1.64 -11.28 8.78
C ASP A 71 1.35 -11.32 7.28
N ILE A 72 2.06 -10.53 6.48
CA ILE A 72 1.86 -10.50 5.03
C ILE A 72 2.34 -11.82 4.42
N THR A 73 1.45 -12.49 3.67
CA THR A 73 1.77 -13.73 2.98
C THR A 73 2.11 -13.49 1.51
N GLU A 74 1.51 -12.49 0.90
CA GLU A 74 1.82 -12.12 -0.48
C GLU A 74 1.59 -10.63 -0.70
N MET A 75 2.35 -10.05 -1.62
CA MET A 75 2.18 -8.69 -2.10
C MET A 75 2.26 -8.67 -3.61
N THR A 76 1.43 -7.83 -4.23
CA THR A 76 1.58 -7.44 -5.61
C THR A 76 1.78 -5.93 -5.63
N THR A 77 2.79 -5.48 -6.36
CA THR A 77 3.08 -4.05 -6.46
C THR A 77 3.04 -3.62 -7.93
N PHE A 78 2.39 -2.49 -8.16
CA PHE A 78 2.20 -1.92 -9.49
C PHE A 78 3.02 -0.64 -9.57
N HIS A 79 3.83 -0.51 -10.63
CA HIS A 79 4.83 0.55 -10.74
C HIS A 79 4.74 1.28 -12.06
N VAL A 80 4.73 2.59 -12.00
CA VAL A 80 4.99 3.46 -13.15
C VAL A 80 6.50 3.66 -13.21
N GLY A 81 7.14 3.23 -14.31
CA GLY A 81 8.59 3.28 -14.41
C GLY A 81 9.29 2.25 -13.52
N LEU A 82 8.80 1.00 -13.56
CA LEU A 82 9.29 -0.08 -12.69
C LEU A 82 10.81 -0.23 -12.72
N GLN A 83 11.41 -0.34 -13.90
CA GLN A 83 12.85 -0.59 -13.98
C GLN A 83 13.68 0.60 -13.49
N GLU A 84 13.17 1.80 -13.68
CA GLU A 84 13.82 3.03 -13.21
C GLU A 84 13.79 3.15 -11.68
N HIS A 85 12.69 2.73 -11.05
CA HIS A 85 12.46 2.96 -9.61
C HIS A 85 12.60 1.70 -8.74
N LEU A 86 12.90 0.53 -9.35
CA LEU A 86 12.93 -0.73 -8.60
C LEU A 86 13.94 -0.70 -7.45
N ALA A 87 15.13 -0.16 -7.68
CA ALA A 87 16.17 -0.13 -6.65
C ALA A 87 15.74 0.69 -5.43
N VAL A 88 15.15 1.86 -5.62
CA VAL A 88 14.65 2.68 -4.51
C VAL A 88 13.47 2.00 -3.83
N PHE A 89 12.59 1.35 -4.59
CA PHE A 89 11.48 0.61 -4.02
C PHE A 89 11.98 -0.50 -3.09
N MET A 90 12.91 -1.31 -3.54
CA MET A 90 13.47 -2.40 -2.74
C MET A 90 14.16 -1.90 -1.48
N SER A 91 14.90 -0.80 -1.58
CA SER A 91 15.56 -0.18 -0.43
C SER A 91 14.55 0.24 0.65
N VAL A 92 13.46 0.87 0.26
CA VAL A 92 12.41 1.27 1.20
C VAL A 92 11.66 0.04 1.72
N LYS A 93 11.30 -0.89 0.83
CA LYS A 93 10.60 -2.13 1.21
C LYS A 93 11.33 -2.90 2.30
N ASP A 94 12.66 -2.96 2.24
CA ASP A 94 13.47 -3.71 3.20
C ASP A 94 13.43 -3.14 4.61
N HIS A 95 12.98 -1.90 4.80
CA HIS A 95 12.74 -1.33 6.13
C HIS A 95 11.47 -1.88 6.78
N TYR A 96 10.52 -2.34 5.98
CA TYR A 96 9.19 -2.77 6.46
C TYR A 96 9.00 -4.28 6.36
N ILE A 97 9.50 -4.90 5.30
CA ILE A 97 9.32 -6.33 5.02
C ILE A 97 10.60 -7.07 5.38
N LYS A 98 10.53 -7.88 6.43
CA LYS A 98 11.68 -8.63 6.96
C LYS A 98 11.50 -10.12 6.73
N GLU A 99 12.57 -10.90 6.96
CA GLU A 99 12.47 -12.36 6.93
C GLU A 99 11.52 -12.88 8.04
N PRO A 100 10.77 -13.94 7.77
CA PRO A 100 10.66 -14.65 6.48
C PRO A 100 9.87 -13.81 5.47
N TYR A 101 10.38 -13.76 4.24
CA TYR A 101 9.80 -12.91 3.19
C TYR A 101 8.49 -13.46 2.64
N PRO A 102 7.51 -12.62 2.35
CA PRO A 102 6.31 -13.02 1.64
C PRO A 102 6.58 -13.29 0.16
N ALA A 103 5.64 -13.93 -0.51
CA ALA A 103 5.63 -13.96 -1.96
C ALA A 103 5.41 -12.53 -2.49
N TRP A 104 6.09 -12.18 -3.59
CA TRP A 104 6.00 -10.85 -4.16
C TRP A 104 6.09 -10.88 -5.68
N THR A 105 5.20 -10.11 -6.33
CA THR A 105 5.22 -9.87 -7.76
C THR A 105 5.17 -8.37 -8.00
N ALA A 106 6.09 -7.87 -8.83
CA ALA A 106 6.14 -6.47 -9.23
C ALA A 106 5.76 -6.37 -10.72
N ILE A 107 4.84 -5.45 -11.03
CA ILE A 107 4.28 -5.28 -12.36
C ILE A 107 4.44 -3.83 -12.79
N GLY A 108 5.03 -3.61 -13.98
CA GLY A 108 5.09 -2.30 -14.61
C GLY A 108 3.77 -1.97 -15.30
N ILE A 109 3.30 -0.75 -15.11
CA ILE A 109 2.04 -0.25 -15.69
C ILE A 109 2.23 1.14 -16.24
N THR A 110 1.25 1.63 -17.01
CA THR A 110 1.33 2.97 -17.62
C THR A 110 0.91 4.08 -16.66
N GLU A 111 -0.09 3.84 -15.81
CA GLU A 111 -0.56 4.84 -14.85
C GLU A 111 -1.32 4.18 -13.71
N LEU A 112 -1.40 4.90 -12.60
CA LEU A 112 -2.24 4.57 -11.46
C LEU A 112 -3.49 5.44 -11.46
N ALA A 113 -4.47 5.09 -10.63
CA ALA A 113 -5.70 5.86 -10.51
C ALA A 113 -5.47 7.28 -9.96
N PHE A 114 -4.34 7.51 -9.29
CA PHE A 114 -4.01 8.80 -8.66
C PHE A 114 -2.85 9.46 -9.39
N ALA A 115 -3.06 10.71 -9.82
CA ALA A 115 -2.05 11.46 -10.57
C ALA A 115 -0.76 11.64 -9.76
N GLY A 116 0.39 11.39 -10.41
CA GLY A 116 1.70 11.48 -9.76
C GLY A 116 2.09 10.23 -8.98
N GLY A 117 1.20 9.24 -8.86
CA GLY A 117 1.51 7.99 -8.20
C GLY A 117 2.53 7.17 -8.99
N LEU A 118 3.57 6.69 -8.31
CA LEU A 118 4.62 5.85 -8.90
C LEU A 118 4.44 4.38 -8.55
N VAL A 119 3.86 4.09 -7.39
CA VAL A 119 3.69 2.72 -6.93
C VAL A 119 2.37 2.56 -6.19
N GLU A 120 1.76 1.41 -6.38
CA GLU A 120 0.63 0.95 -5.57
C GLU A 120 0.97 -0.42 -5.01
N ILE A 121 0.80 -0.55 -3.70
CA ILE A 121 1.09 -1.79 -2.99
C ILE A 121 -0.21 -2.50 -2.64
#